data_0c672de08e8f7076b3849d630aee5b7d
#
_entry.id   0c672de08e8f7076b3849d630aee5b7d
#
_cell.length_a   1.000
_cell.length_b   1.000
_cell.length_c   1.000
_cell.angle_alpha   90.00
_cell.angle_beta   90.00
_cell.angle_gamma   90.00
#
_symmetry.space_group_name_H-M   'P 1'
#
loop_
_entity.id
_entity.type
_entity.pdbx_description
1 polymer ?
#
loop_
_entity_poly.entity_id
_entity_poly.type
_entity_poly.pdbx_seq_one_letter_code
_entity_poly.pdbx_strand_id
1 'polypeptide(L)'
;MSGNFSAIKYIFHQLGTILSVKQKKQAVGVVVVIIIGSAFELLGVTAILPFIQILLTPEKIMESEWVKPFLSVFNITDSKHMMLLIGAGLIVLYIVKNLYLTVAYYIRCNYSASIQKSLSTQMLRAYMERPYMDFININSGEIVRGCSSDIDGVYSILLHMLTVAAEVLTTVVIGIYLLFVDPIMALGAMALMGLVMIVIVIFFKPAMKQLGKKNMQANAQRNKSLLQTVQGAKELFVMQRKDLFLDSYSQAAEEVKKTNRNSEFINVCPERIIEGVCISGLIGIVMYRLATGGDVNAFVPKLAAFAMAAFKILPSVSKISSRLTGIMYFRPMLDNVYKNIIDARAYVEQKSETEIEDEKDLTAPVFRDQVELSHIGWTYNLQMEPVLRDISLKICRGESVALIGASGAGKTTLSDIILGLLKPQKGTIYMDGVDVYTMPKQWAKVVGYVPQSVFLIDDSIRNNVTFGLKGAAEKDIWNALERAQLKQFVESLPEGIDTMVGERGVKLSGGQRQRIAIARALYNMPQILILDEATASLDNETENAVMEAIDALQGEITMIIVAHRLTTIRNCDKIYEIMDGHAVEKIKEEVLG
;
A
#
# COMPACT_ATOMS: atom_id res chain seq x y z
N MET A 1 12.32 16.77 26.32
CA MET A 1 12.95 16.97 25.01
C MET A 1 13.48 15.69 24.35
N SER A 2 13.97 14.70 25.09
CA SER A 2 14.52 13.45 24.54
C SER A 2 13.52 12.60 23.71
N GLY A 3 12.25 12.54 24.09
CA GLY A 3 11.23 11.74 23.37
C GLY A 3 10.81 12.28 22.00
N ASN A 4 11.09 13.54 21.68
CA ASN A 4 10.67 14.16 20.42
C ASN A 4 11.70 13.95 19.29
N PHE A 5 12.98 14.04 19.60
CA PHE A 5 14.07 13.69 18.67
C PHE A 5 14.07 12.20 18.35
N SER A 6 13.69 11.35 19.33
CA SER A 6 13.58 9.92 19.12
C SER A 6 12.48 9.54 18.11
N ALA A 7 11.35 10.26 18.09
CA ALA A 7 10.25 9.97 17.17
C ALA A 7 10.56 10.30 15.70
N ILE A 8 11.21 11.45 15.45
CA ILE A 8 11.64 11.83 14.09
C ILE A 8 12.77 10.90 13.63
N LYS A 9 13.74 10.61 14.49
CA LYS A 9 14.80 9.64 14.22
C LYS A 9 14.23 8.26 13.87
N TYR A 10 13.18 7.84 14.57
CA TYR A 10 12.50 6.58 14.32
C TYR A 10 11.81 6.56 12.93
N ILE A 11 11.13 7.65 12.53
CA ILE A 11 10.54 7.78 11.20
C ILE A 11 11.61 7.74 10.11
N PHE A 12 12.74 8.43 10.30
CA PHE A 12 13.87 8.36 9.36
C PHE A 12 14.45 6.96 9.26
N HIS A 13 14.55 6.24 10.37
CA HIS A 13 15.01 4.85 10.38
C HIS A 13 14.05 3.95 9.60
N GLN A 14 12.76 4.03 9.87
CA GLN A 14 11.73 3.24 9.16
C GLN A 14 11.77 3.51 7.65
N LEU A 15 11.74 4.78 7.24
CA LEU A 15 11.85 5.16 5.83
C LEU A 15 13.18 4.69 5.24
N GLY A 16 14.29 4.86 5.97
CA GLY A 16 15.59 4.40 5.54
C GLY A 16 15.67 2.88 5.30
N THR A 17 14.88 2.08 6.01
CA THR A 17 14.85 0.62 5.87
C THR A 17 13.98 0.17 4.69
N ILE A 18 12.84 0.84 4.45
CA ILE A 18 11.91 0.43 3.38
C ILE A 18 12.28 1.01 2.01
N LEU A 19 13.01 2.14 1.96
CA LEU A 19 13.41 2.77 0.70
C LEU A 19 14.58 2.05 0.03
N SER A 20 14.51 1.90 -1.29
CA SER A 20 15.58 1.32 -2.10
C SER A 20 16.80 2.25 -2.17
N VAL A 21 17.96 1.67 -2.51
CA VAL A 21 19.22 2.43 -2.70
C VAL A 21 19.06 3.52 -3.76
N LYS A 22 18.32 3.25 -4.85
CA LYS A 22 18.04 4.23 -5.91
C LYS A 22 17.23 5.41 -5.36
N GLN A 23 16.19 5.14 -4.58
CA GLN A 23 15.35 6.18 -3.96
C GLN A 23 16.12 7.03 -2.95
N LYS A 24 17.04 6.43 -2.17
CA LYS A 24 17.93 7.16 -1.26
C LYS A 24 18.88 8.10 -2.02
N LYS A 25 19.43 7.68 -3.17
CA LYS A 25 20.25 8.55 -4.02
C LYS A 25 19.43 9.71 -4.61
N GLN A 26 18.20 9.45 -5.03
CA GLN A 26 17.30 10.50 -5.52
C GLN A 26 16.95 11.52 -4.44
N ALA A 27 16.82 11.10 -3.16
CA ALA A 27 16.60 12.01 -2.04
C ALA A 27 17.70 13.07 -1.93
N VAL A 28 18.96 12.70 -2.17
CA VAL A 28 20.09 13.67 -2.15
C VAL A 28 19.88 14.75 -3.21
N GLY A 29 19.46 14.38 -4.43
CA GLY A 29 19.13 15.34 -5.49
C GLY A 29 18.01 16.30 -5.09
N VAL A 30 16.96 15.79 -4.42
CA VAL A 30 15.87 16.62 -3.90
C VAL A 30 16.37 17.60 -2.82
N VAL A 31 17.28 17.18 -1.95
CA VAL A 31 17.91 18.06 -0.94
C VAL A 31 18.70 19.18 -1.61
N VAL A 32 19.46 18.90 -2.66
CA VAL A 32 20.18 19.95 -3.43
C VAL A 32 19.22 20.97 -4.01
N VAL A 33 18.10 20.52 -4.60
CA VAL A 33 17.06 21.41 -5.12
C VAL A 33 16.46 22.29 -4.01
N ILE A 34 16.27 21.75 -2.82
CA ILE A 34 15.80 22.52 -1.65
C ILE A 34 16.82 23.58 -1.24
N ILE A 35 18.11 23.25 -1.20
CA ILE A 35 19.18 24.21 -0.83
C ILE A 35 19.21 25.38 -1.83
N ILE A 36 19.17 25.11 -3.12
CA ILE A 36 19.13 26.17 -4.13
C ILE A 36 17.86 27.02 -4.00
N GLY A 37 16.72 26.39 -3.70
CA GLY A 37 15.45 27.11 -3.46
C GLY A 37 15.53 28.06 -2.27
N SER A 38 16.18 27.68 -1.17
CA SER A 38 16.36 28.55 -0.01
C SER A 38 17.31 29.74 -0.31
N ALA A 39 18.30 29.55 -1.19
CA ALA A 39 19.14 30.63 -1.66
C ALA A 39 18.35 31.68 -2.49
N PHE A 40 17.46 31.20 -3.39
CA PHE A 40 16.55 32.12 -4.11
C PHE A 40 15.58 32.84 -3.19
N GLU A 41 15.11 32.19 -2.12
CA GLU A 41 14.27 32.85 -1.12
C GLU A 41 15.01 33.96 -0.36
N LEU A 42 16.27 33.71 0.01
CA LEU A 42 17.13 34.72 0.62
C LEU A 42 17.34 35.92 -0.31
N LEU A 43 17.70 35.65 -1.57
CA LEU A 43 17.87 36.72 -2.57
C LEU A 43 16.60 37.56 -2.72
N GLY A 44 15.42 36.94 -2.71
CA GLY A 44 14.16 37.68 -2.77
C GLY A 44 13.93 38.61 -1.57
N VAL A 45 14.30 38.19 -0.37
CA VAL A 45 14.16 39.01 0.85
C VAL A 45 15.22 40.12 0.88
N THR A 46 16.46 39.78 0.58
CA THR A 46 17.59 40.75 0.68
C THR A 46 17.55 41.81 -0.42
N ALA A 47 17.06 41.49 -1.63
CA ALA A 47 17.02 42.43 -2.75
C ALA A 47 16.01 43.60 -2.59
N ILE A 48 15.04 43.45 -1.69
CA ILE A 48 14.04 44.51 -1.43
C ILE A 48 14.62 45.63 -0.62
N LEU A 49 15.53 45.35 0.32
CA LEU A 49 16.11 46.37 1.20
C LEU A 49 16.87 47.48 0.42
N PRO A 50 17.79 47.16 -0.50
CA PRO A 50 18.43 48.16 -1.36
C PRO A 50 17.41 48.98 -2.18
N PHE A 51 16.36 48.34 -2.69
CA PHE A 51 15.31 49.04 -3.45
C PHE A 51 14.57 50.07 -2.63
N ILE A 52 14.20 49.73 -1.37
CA ILE A 52 13.58 50.70 -0.44
C ILE A 52 14.54 51.83 -0.11
N GLN A 53 15.82 51.52 0.11
CA GLN A 53 16.83 52.54 0.38
C GLN A 53 17.02 53.51 -0.81
N ILE A 54 17.00 53.00 -2.04
CA ILE A 54 17.07 53.83 -3.25
C ILE A 54 15.84 54.74 -3.36
N LEU A 55 14.66 54.29 -2.99
CA LEU A 55 13.44 55.09 -2.98
C LEU A 55 13.49 56.22 -1.94
N LEU A 56 14.11 55.98 -0.79
CA LEU A 56 14.20 56.96 0.32
C LEU A 56 15.36 57.95 0.16
N THR A 57 16.51 57.51 -0.36
CA THR A 57 17.74 58.32 -0.46
C THR A 57 18.51 58.01 -1.75
N PRO A 58 17.97 58.39 -2.94
CA PRO A 58 18.57 58.04 -4.24
C PRO A 58 19.97 58.61 -4.45
N GLU A 59 20.23 59.82 -3.95
CA GLU A 59 21.51 60.52 -4.14
C GLU A 59 22.67 59.78 -3.42
N LYS A 60 22.47 59.32 -2.20
CA LYS A 60 23.50 58.59 -1.42
C LYS A 60 23.91 57.26 -2.06
N ILE A 61 23.01 56.63 -2.80
CA ILE A 61 23.29 55.34 -3.40
C ILE A 61 23.98 55.50 -4.75
N MET A 62 23.69 56.57 -5.50
CA MET A 62 24.40 56.85 -6.75
C MET A 62 25.90 57.12 -6.49
N GLU A 63 26.27 57.61 -5.32
CA GLU A 63 27.65 57.83 -4.91
C GLU A 63 28.36 56.57 -4.37
N SER A 64 27.63 55.51 -4.11
CA SER A 64 28.16 54.24 -3.56
C SER A 64 29.09 53.55 -4.55
N GLU A 65 30.27 53.13 -4.10
CA GLU A 65 31.27 52.43 -4.93
C GLU A 65 30.79 51.14 -5.53
N TRP A 66 29.81 50.49 -4.93
CA TRP A 66 29.22 49.24 -5.39
C TRP A 66 28.25 49.40 -6.57
N VAL A 67 27.64 50.57 -6.70
CA VAL A 67 26.61 50.86 -7.71
C VAL A 67 27.22 51.54 -8.94
N LYS A 68 28.30 52.31 -8.78
CA LYS A 68 29.02 53.04 -9.85
C LYS A 68 29.39 52.16 -11.07
N PRO A 69 29.95 50.93 -10.90
CA PRO A 69 30.26 50.08 -12.06
C PRO A 69 29.01 49.68 -12.84
N PHE A 70 27.89 49.49 -12.15
CA PHE A 70 26.61 49.11 -12.75
C PHE A 70 25.98 50.28 -13.53
N LEU A 71 26.04 51.51 -12.96
CA LEU A 71 25.54 52.72 -13.59
C LEU A 71 26.33 53.06 -14.85
N SER A 72 27.65 52.84 -14.85
CA SER A 72 28.50 53.09 -16.02
C SER A 72 28.23 52.14 -17.20
N VAL A 73 27.88 50.86 -16.94
CA VAL A 73 27.54 49.89 -17.97
C VAL A 73 26.24 50.26 -18.68
N PHE A 74 25.26 50.81 -17.96
CA PHE A 74 23.95 51.16 -18.51
C PHE A 74 23.80 52.66 -18.86
N ASN A 75 24.89 53.47 -18.76
CA ASN A 75 24.89 54.92 -19.02
C ASN A 75 23.79 55.69 -18.27
N ILE A 76 23.54 55.35 -17.01
CA ILE A 76 22.47 55.93 -16.20
C ILE A 76 23.04 57.14 -15.41
N THR A 77 22.52 58.30 -15.76
CA THR A 77 22.87 59.61 -15.11
C THR A 77 21.75 60.12 -14.21
N ASP A 78 20.54 59.61 -14.37
CA ASP A 78 19.36 60.09 -13.63
C ASP A 78 18.84 59.03 -12.63
N SER A 79 18.49 59.49 -11.43
CA SER A 79 17.95 58.65 -10.35
C SER A 79 16.66 57.92 -10.73
N LYS A 80 15.81 58.51 -11.59
CA LYS A 80 14.58 57.89 -12.05
C LYS A 80 14.84 56.66 -12.94
N HIS A 81 15.80 56.75 -13.87
CA HIS A 81 16.16 55.62 -14.74
C HIS A 81 16.81 54.50 -13.93
N MET A 82 17.60 54.83 -12.91
CA MET A 82 18.14 53.83 -12.01
C MET A 82 17.06 53.07 -11.23
N MET A 83 16.07 53.81 -10.67
CA MET A 83 14.94 53.20 -9.97
C MET A 83 14.13 52.26 -10.87
N LEU A 84 13.85 52.64 -12.13
CA LEU A 84 13.14 51.84 -13.09
C LEU A 84 13.91 50.56 -13.46
N LEU A 85 15.23 50.69 -13.67
CA LEU A 85 16.06 49.51 -14.00
C LEU A 85 16.13 48.52 -12.85
N ILE A 86 16.35 48.98 -11.63
CA ILE A 86 16.40 48.12 -10.45
C ILE A 86 15.03 47.50 -10.18
N GLY A 87 13.95 48.26 -10.34
CA GLY A 87 12.58 47.76 -10.24
C GLY A 87 12.28 46.66 -11.26
N ALA A 88 12.68 46.88 -12.53
CA ALA A 88 12.56 45.86 -13.57
C ALA A 88 13.38 44.59 -13.28
N GLY A 89 14.62 44.77 -12.79
CA GLY A 89 15.47 43.66 -12.35
C GLY A 89 14.86 42.84 -11.21
N LEU A 90 14.24 43.50 -10.23
CA LEU A 90 13.51 42.85 -9.15
C LEU A 90 12.31 42.07 -9.68
N ILE A 91 11.53 42.61 -10.59
CA ILE A 91 10.40 41.89 -11.21
C ILE A 91 10.90 40.60 -11.87
N VAL A 92 11.96 40.68 -12.68
CA VAL A 92 12.55 39.49 -13.32
C VAL A 92 13.06 38.48 -12.28
N LEU A 93 13.77 38.96 -11.25
CA LEU A 93 14.25 38.09 -10.16
C LEU A 93 13.10 37.36 -9.47
N TYR A 94 12.00 38.05 -9.17
CA TYR A 94 10.82 37.41 -8.53
C TYR A 94 10.12 36.44 -9.45
N ILE A 95 10.04 36.68 -10.76
CA ILE A 95 9.49 35.74 -11.74
C ILE A 95 10.36 34.47 -11.79
N VAL A 96 11.69 34.61 -11.96
CA VAL A 96 12.63 33.50 -12.04
C VAL A 96 12.62 32.68 -10.75
N LYS A 97 12.67 33.38 -9.60
CA LYS A 97 12.58 32.74 -8.26
C LYS A 97 11.32 31.89 -8.14
N ASN A 98 10.15 32.46 -8.42
CA ASN A 98 8.88 31.74 -8.24
C ASN A 98 8.73 30.58 -9.24
N LEU A 99 9.22 30.74 -10.46
CA LEU A 99 9.28 29.64 -11.45
C LEU A 99 10.14 28.49 -10.91
N TYR A 100 11.36 28.81 -10.41
CA TYR A 100 12.23 27.80 -9.82
C TYR A 100 11.57 27.09 -8.64
N LEU A 101 10.97 27.83 -7.71
CA LEU A 101 10.29 27.24 -6.53
C LEU A 101 9.11 26.36 -6.92
N THR A 102 8.40 26.69 -8.00
CA THR A 102 7.32 25.86 -8.54
C THR A 102 7.87 24.54 -9.09
N VAL A 103 8.94 24.60 -9.88
CA VAL A 103 9.63 23.40 -10.39
C VAL A 103 10.20 22.55 -9.24
N ALA A 104 10.81 23.20 -8.25
CA ALA A 104 11.33 22.51 -7.06
C ALA A 104 10.22 21.80 -6.27
N TYR A 105 9.03 22.40 -6.18
CA TYR A 105 7.88 21.75 -5.56
C TYR A 105 7.38 20.54 -6.39
N TYR A 106 7.32 20.68 -7.70
CA TYR A 106 6.97 19.56 -8.60
C TYR A 106 7.95 18.38 -8.45
N ILE A 107 9.26 18.65 -8.36
CA ILE A 107 10.27 17.61 -8.15
C ILE A 107 10.03 16.86 -6.82
N ARG A 108 9.68 17.56 -5.74
CA ARG A 108 9.33 16.95 -4.45
C ARG A 108 8.08 16.07 -4.54
N CYS A 109 7.04 16.55 -5.20
CA CYS A 109 5.83 15.79 -5.43
C CYS A 109 6.10 14.52 -6.24
N ASN A 110 6.83 14.63 -7.36
CA ASN A 110 7.16 13.52 -8.23
C ASN A 110 8.02 12.46 -7.52
N TYR A 111 8.99 12.88 -6.71
CA TYR A 111 9.79 11.98 -5.87
C TYR A 111 8.90 11.21 -4.88
N SER A 112 8.03 11.91 -4.15
CA SER A 112 7.12 11.28 -3.17
C SER A 112 6.12 10.33 -3.85
N ALA A 113 5.57 10.69 -5.01
CA ALA A 113 4.66 9.86 -5.80
C ALA A 113 5.35 8.60 -6.37
N SER A 114 6.61 8.71 -6.77
CA SER A 114 7.41 7.56 -7.21
C SER A 114 7.58 6.53 -6.08
N ILE A 115 7.82 7.00 -4.85
CA ILE A 115 7.90 6.14 -3.66
C ILE A 115 6.53 5.53 -3.34
N GLN A 116 5.45 6.31 -3.40
CA GLN A 116 4.07 5.84 -3.19
C GLN A 116 3.76 4.65 -4.10
N LYS A 117 4.02 4.77 -5.41
CA LYS A 117 3.85 3.67 -6.38
C LYS A 117 4.65 2.43 -5.98
N SER A 118 5.94 2.63 -5.64
CA SER A 118 6.82 1.52 -5.25
C SER A 118 6.35 0.81 -3.99
N LEU A 119 5.97 1.57 -2.96
CA LEU A 119 5.50 1.01 -1.68
C LEU A 119 4.13 0.33 -1.82
N SER A 120 3.22 0.85 -2.63
CA SER A 120 1.93 0.20 -2.90
C SER A 120 2.12 -1.20 -3.48
N THR A 121 3.02 -1.33 -4.47
CA THR A 121 3.35 -2.64 -5.05
C THR A 121 4.04 -3.56 -4.04
N GLN A 122 4.99 -3.03 -3.25
CA GLN A 122 5.66 -3.81 -2.20
C GLN A 122 4.69 -4.27 -1.10
N MET A 123 3.71 -3.43 -0.75
CA MET A 123 2.73 -3.76 0.27
C MET A 123 1.81 -4.90 -0.17
N LEU A 124 1.31 -4.86 -1.43
CA LEU A 124 0.54 -5.97 -1.98
C LEU A 124 1.37 -7.25 -2.04
N ARG A 125 2.63 -7.15 -2.48
CA ARG A 125 3.56 -8.27 -2.47
C ARG A 125 3.75 -8.82 -1.05
N ALA A 126 3.95 -7.95 -0.06
CA ALA A 126 4.12 -8.35 1.33
C ALA A 126 2.92 -9.12 1.91
N TYR A 127 1.70 -8.84 1.45
CA TYR A 127 0.54 -9.64 1.80
C TYR A 127 0.52 -10.99 1.08
N MET A 128 0.90 -11.03 -0.21
CA MET A 128 0.88 -12.26 -1.02
C MET A 128 2.01 -13.24 -0.67
N GLU A 129 3.13 -12.77 -0.15
CA GLU A 129 4.27 -13.61 0.26
C GLU A 129 4.12 -14.19 1.67
N ARG A 130 3.07 -13.85 2.40
CA ARG A 130 2.78 -14.44 3.72
C ARG A 130 2.34 -15.90 3.60
N PRO A 131 2.56 -16.72 4.66
CA PRO A 131 1.95 -18.02 4.76
C PRO A 131 0.44 -17.93 4.53
N TYR A 132 -0.12 -18.90 3.82
CA TYR A 132 -1.56 -18.92 3.48
C TYR A 132 -2.45 -18.77 4.73
N MET A 133 -2.10 -19.43 5.84
CA MET A 133 -2.82 -19.31 7.12
C MET A 133 -2.86 -17.88 7.66
N ASP A 134 -1.75 -17.15 7.56
CA ASP A 134 -1.70 -15.76 8.01
C ASP A 134 -2.55 -14.88 7.09
N PHE A 135 -2.50 -15.13 5.78
CA PHE A 135 -3.25 -14.37 4.78
C PHE A 135 -4.77 -14.50 4.97
N ILE A 136 -5.30 -15.71 5.18
CA ILE A 136 -6.75 -15.94 5.35
C ILE A 136 -7.31 -15.36 6.65
N ASN A 137 -6.45 -15.18 7.66
CA ASN A 137 -6.84 -14.58 8.94
C ASN A 137 -6.84 -13.04 8.92
N ILE A 138 -6.28 -12.41 7.88
CA ILE A 138 -6.28 -10.96 7.74
C ILE A 138 -7.64 -10.49 7.20
N ASN A 139 -8.19 -9.46 7.84
CA ASN A 139 -9.42 -8.83 7.35
C ASN A 139 -9.19 -8.14 6.00
N SER A 140 -10.03 -8.45 4.98
CA SER A 140 -9.93 -7.85 3.65
C SER A 140 -9.95 -6.32 3.66
N GLY A 141 -10.71 -5.70 4.56
CA GLY A 141 -10.71 -4.24 4.75
C GLY A 141 -9.37 -3.70 5.26
N GLU A 142 -8.58 -4.52 5.97
CA GLU A 142 -7.22 -4.17 6.39
C GLU A 142 -6.24 -4.23 5.22
N ILE A 143 -6.34 -5.23 4.37
CA ILE A 143 -5.52 -5.35 3.15
C ILE A 143 -5.78 -4.16 2.22
N VAL A 144 -7.07 -3.85 1.94
CA VAL A 144 -7.45 -2.70 1.11
C VAL A 144 -6.91 -1.39 1.70
N ARG A 145 -7.08 -1.17 3.00
CA ARG A 145 -6.54 0.01 3.69
C ARG A 145 -5.02 0.07 3.58
N GLY A 146 -4.34 -1.05 3.86
CA GLY A 146 -2.88 -1.15 3.84
C GLY A 146 -2.27 -0.82 2.48
N CYS A 147 -2.92 -1.26 1.39
CA CYS A 147 -2.46 -1.01 0.02
C CYS A 147 -2.87 0.37 -0.54
N SER A 148 -3.81 1.09 0.09
CA SER A 148 -4.33 2.40 -0.33
C SER A 148 -4.05 3.48 0.70
N SER A 149 -4.94 3.68 1.66
CA SER A 149 -4.90 4.81 2.60
C SER A 149 -3.62 4.89 3.43
N ASP A 150 -3.03 3.75 3.83
CA ASP A 150 -1.80 3.76 4.61
C ASP A 150 -0.61 4.21 3.74
N ILE A 151 -0.59 3.83 2.46
CA ILE A 151 0.41 4.29 1.49
C ILE A 151 0.26 5.79 1.19
N ASP A 152 -0.98 6.30 1.08
CA ASP A 152 -1.26 7.74 0.94
C ASP A 152 -0.76 8.52 2.16
N GLY A 153 -0.87 7.93 3.35
CA GLY A 153 -0.28 8.47 4.57
C GLY A 153 1.24 8.56 4.52
N VAL A 154 1.92 7.54 4.00
CA VAL A 154 3.39 7.56 3.81
C VAL A 154 3.81 8.60 2.78
N TYR A 155 3.09 8.73 1.65
CA TYR A 155 3.28 9.81 0.68
C TYR A 155 3.20 11.19 1.36
N SER A 156 2.17 11.38 2.18
CA SER A 156 1.96 12.63 2.92
C SER A 156 3.10 12.91 3.90
N ILE A 157 3.60 11.90 4.63
CA ILE A 157 4.77 12.03 5.52
C ILE A 157 5.99 12.50 4.72
N LEU A 158 6.31 11.85 3.60
CA LEU A 158 7.47 12.21 2.77
C LEU A 158 7.38 13.65 2.27
N LEU A 159 6.23 14.05 1.72
CA LEU A 159 6.02 15.40 1.22
C LEU A 159 6.11 16.44 2.35
N HIS A 160 5.53 16.12 3.52
CA HIS A 160 5.63 16.98 4.71
C HIS A 160 7.07 17.11 5.21
N MET A 161 7.85 16.02 5.27
CA MET A 161 9.26 16.07 5.69
C MET A 161 10.10 16.92 4.75
N LEU A 162 9.94 16.77 3.43
CA LEU A 162 10.65 17.59 2.44
C LEU A 162 10.23 19.05 2.51
N THR A 163 8.97 19.33 2.81
CA THR A 163 8.48 20.70 2.99
C THR A 163 9.04 21.30 4.28
N VAL A 164 9.03 20.57 5.39
CA VAL A 164 9.66 21.03 6.66
C VAL A 164 11.13 21.32 6.46
N ALA A 165 11.86 20.44 5.76
CA ALA A 165 13.29 20.67 5.47
C ALA A 165 13.52 21.97 4.68
N ALA A 166 12.69 22.23 3.65
CA ALA A 166 12.77 23.46 2.85
C ALA A 166 12.47 24.71 3.69
N GLU A 167 11.36 24.69 4.45
CA GLU A 167 10.95 25.86 5.24
C GLU A 167 11.89 26.12 6.44
N VAL A 168 12.43 25.07 7.07
CA VAL A 168 13.45 25.22 8.13
C VAL A 168 14.71 25.83 7.57
N LEU A 169 15.21 25.35 6.43
CA LEU A 169 16.41 25.91 5.80
C LEU A 169 16.20 27.39 5.43
N THR A 170 15.07 27.71 4.82
CA THR A 170 14.69 29.10 4.48
C THR A 170 14.62 29.97 5.72
N THR A 171 13.98 29.53 6.80
CA THR A 171 13.84 30.27 8.06
C THR A 171 15.18 30.49 8.72
N VAL A 172 16.07 29.50 8.74
CA VAL A 172 17.43 29.62 9.29
C VAL A 172 18.25 30.63 8.50
N VAL A 173 18.24 30.57 7.18
CA VAL A 173 19.01 31.45 6.31
C VAL A 173 18.52 32.91 6.44
N ILE A 174 17.20 33.15 6.48
CA ILE A 174 16.65 34.49 6.71
C ILE A 174 16.95 34.96 8.15
N GLY A 175 16.88 34.08 9.14
CA GLY A 175 17.20 34.37 10.53
C GLY A 175 18.67 34.85 10.70
N ILE A 176 19.61 34.15 10.05
CA ILE A 176 21.02 34.57 10.02
C ILE A 176 21.17 35.96 9.38
N TYR A 177 20.49 36.21 8.25
CA TYR A 177 20.48 37.53 7.63
C TYR A 177 20.00 38.65 8.61
N LEU A 178 18.90 38.39 9.35
CA LEU A 178 18.38 39.35 10.33
C LEU A 178 19.35 39.64 11.49
N LEU A 179 20.19 38.67 11.89
CA LEU A 179 21.25 38.87 12.88
C LEU A 179 22.30 39.90 12.43
N PHE A 180 22.57 40.00 11.13
CA PHE A 180 23.43 41.02 10.57
C PHE A 180 22.76 42.41 10.49
N VAL A 181 21.43 42.49 10.39
CA VAL A 181 20.67 43.73 10.33
C VAL A 181 20.52 44.36 11.72
N ASP A 182 20.05 43.60 12.70
CA ASP A 182 19.94 44.00 14.10
C ASP A 182 19.92 42.77 15.02
N PRO A 183 21.04 42.44 15.72
CA PRO A 183 21.17 41.22 16.51
C PRO A 183 20.16 41.14 17.67
N ILE A 184 19.85 42.25 18.33
CA ILE A 184 18.97 42.26 19.52
C ILE A 184 17.53 41.95 19.11
N MET A 185 17.03 42.63 18.08
CA MET A 185 15.69 42.36 17.54
C MET A 185 15.57 40.96 16.98
N ALA A 186 16.59 40.47 16.26
CA ALA A 186 16.61 39.14 15.68
C ALA A 186 16.57 38.04 16.75
N LEU A 187 17.39 38.14 17.79
CA LEU A 187 17.41 37.21 18.92
C LEU A 187 16.07 37.19 19.66
N GLY A 188 15.48 38.36 19.91
CA GLY A 188 14.17 38.49 20.54
C GLY A 188 13.05 37.79 19.71
N ALA A 189 13.02 38.05 18.41
CA ALA A 189 12.06 37.43 17.50
C ALA A 189 12.24 35.91 17.42
N MET A 190 13.50 35.43 17.31
CA MET A 190 13.79 33.99 17.27
C MET A 190 13.45 33.29 18.58
N ALA A 191 13.71 33.90 19.73
CA ALA A 191 13.36 33.37 21.05
C ALA A 191 11.84 33.23 21.20
N LEU A 192 11.08 34.26 20.81
CA LEU A 192 9.62 34.27 20.84
C LEU A 192 9.05 33.18 19.95
N MET A 193 9.52 33.08 18.70
CA MET A 193 9.08 32.04 17.76
C MET A 193 9.44 30.62 18.24
N GLY A 194 10.64 30.45 18.79
CA GLY A 194 11.09 29.17 19.35
C GLY A 194 10.20 28.73 20.52
N LEU A 195 9.84 29.65 21.41
CA LEU A 195 8.93 29.37 22.53
C LEU A 195 7.56 28.92 22.04
N VAL A 196 6.96 29.63 21.10
CA VAL A 196 5.65 29.30 20.51
C VAL A 196 5.69 27.91 19.84
N MET A 197 6.74 27.64 19.08
CA MET A 197 6.92 26.31 18.43
C MET A 197 7.05 25.18 19.46
N ILE A 198 7.77 25.39 20.55
CA ILE A 198 7.89 24.39 21.63
C ILE A 198 6.52 24.11 22.25
N VAL A 199 5.74 25.13 22.57
CA VAL A 199 4.38 24.99 23.11
C VAL A 199 3.49 24.21 22.16
N ILE A 200 3.48 24.57 20.87
CA ILE A 200 2.68 23.88 19.85
C ILE A 200 3.07 22.40 19.78
N VAL A 201 4.36 22.09 19.70
CA VAL A 201 4.82 20.69 19.58
C VAL A 201 4.43 19.86 20.81
N ILE A 202 4.49 20.44 22.02
CA ILE A 202 4.15 19.72 23.25
C ILE A 202 2.65 19.40 23.32
N PHE A 203 1.78 20.35 22.99
CA PHE A 203 0.33 20.19 23.14
C PHE A 203 -0.33 19.50 21.96
N PHE A 204 0.01 19.82 20.73
CA PHE A 204 -0.72 19.36 19.55
C PHE A 204 -0.23 18.01 19.00
N LYS A 205 1.05 17.68 19.17
CA LYS A 205 1.63 16.43 18.65
C LYS A 205 0.99 15.14 19.19
N PRO A 206 0.78 14.97 20.53
CA PRO A 206 0.15 13.75 21.05
C PRO A 206 -1.32 13.64 20.60
N ALA A 207 -2.05 14.74 20.56
CA ALA A 207 -3.43 14.78 20.08
C ALA A 207 -3.54 14.33 18.62
N MET A 208 -2.65 14.82 17.75
CA MET A 208 -2.64 14.42 16.32
C MET A 208 -2.30 12.95 16.12
N LYS A 209 -1.34 12.40 16.86
CA LYS A 209 -1.03 10.96 16.80
C LYS A 209 -2.22 10.10 17.21
N GLN A 210 -2.94 10.49 18.27
CA GLN A 210 -4.13 9.77 18.72
C GLN A 210 -5.27 9.86 17.70
N LEU A 211 -5.49 11.03 17.09
CA LEU A 211 -6.48 11.22 16.02
C LEU A 211 -6.12 10.37 14.79
N GLY A 212 -4.85 10.31 14.40
CA GLY A 212 -4.39 9.48 13.30
C GLY A 212 -4.69 7.99 13.53
N LYS A 213 -4.44 7.48 14.74
CA LYS A 213 -4.79 6.10 15.11
C LYS A 213 -6.30 5.85 15.04
N LYS A 214 -7.12 6.77 15.58
CA LYS A 214 -8.58 6.67 15.51
C LYS A 214 -9.08 6.72 14.07
N ASN A 215 -8.54 7.61 13.25
CA ASN A 215 -8.89 7.71 11.83
C ASN A 215 -8.56 6.43 11.06
N MET A 216 -7.40 5.84 11.31
CA MET A 216 -7.00 4.57 10.71
C MET A 216 -7.98 3.43 11.05
N GLN A 217 -8.42 3.33 12.32
CA GLN A 217 -9.40 2.34 12.77
C GLN A 217 -10.78 2.58 12.16
N ALA A 218 -11.24 3.85 12.14
CA ALA A 218 -12.52 4.23 11.55
C ALA A 218 -12.58 3.96 10.04
N ASN A 219 -11.49 4.24 9.31
CA ASN A 219 -11.39 3.92 7.89
C ASN A 219 -11.38 2.40 7.63
N ALA A 220 -10.72 1.60 8.46
CA ALA A 220 -10.76 0.15 8.36
C ALA A 220 -12.19 -0.39 8.55
N GLN A 221 -12.91 0.12 9.56
CA GLN A 221 -14.29 -0.27 9.81
C GLN A 221 -15.23 0.17 8.67
N ARG A 222 -15.06 1.38 8.16
CA ARG A 222 -15.83 1.88 7.01
C ARG A 222 -15.62 1.02 5.76
N ASN A 223 -14.37 0.68 5.44
CA ASN A 223 -14.05 -0.18 4.30
C ASN A 223 -14.60 -1.60 4.49
N LYS A 224 -14.54 -2.15 5.71
CA LYS A 224 -15.14 -3.44 6.05
C LYS A 224 -16.65 -3.41 5.79
N SER A 225 -17.37 -2.42 6.34
CA SER A 225 -18.83 -2.27 6.14
C SER A 225 -19.18 -2.13 4.65
N LEU A 226 -18.39 -1.36 3.89
CA LEU A 226 -18.57 -1.20 2.44
C LEU A 226 -18.44 -2.55 1.70
N LEU A 227 -17.36 -3.28 1.94
CA LEU A 227 -17.12 -4.58 1.30
C LEU A 227 -18.21 -5.59 1.65
N GLN A 228 -18.61 -5.66 2.91
CA GLN A 228 -19.71 -6.55 3.36
C GLN A 228 -21.04 -6.19 2.69
N THR A 229 -21.35 -4.90 2.54
CA THR A 229 -22.58 -4.44 1.85
C THR A 229 -22.57 -4.84 0.39
N VAL A 230 -21.45 -4.66 -0.32
CA VAL A 230 -21.33 -5.00 -1.75
C VAL A 230 -21.35 -6.51 -1.96
N GLN A 231 -20.63 -7.26 -1.13
CA GLN A 231 -20.57 -8.73 -1.24
C GLN A 231 -21.89 -9.40 -0.90
N GLY A 232 -22.62 -8.89 0.11
CA GLY A 232 -23.92 -9.40 0.54
C GLY A 232 -25.11 -8.73 -0.15
N ALA A 233 -24.92 -8.04 -1.27
CA ALA A 233 -25.97 -7.23 -1.90
C ALA A 233 -27.23 -8.06 -2.23
N LYS A 234 -27.09 -9.27 -2.78
CA LYS A 234 -28.21 -10.14 -3.14
C LYS A 234 -29.10 -10.45 -1.93
N GLU A 235 -28.47 -10.88 -0.83
CA GLU A 235 -29.15 -11.20 0.44
C GLU A 235 -29.82 -9.96 1.04
N LEU A 236 -29.15 -8.80 0.97
CA LEU A 236 -29.69 -7.54 1.46
C LEU A 236 -30.92 -7.09 0.68
N PHE A 237 -30.93 -7.29 -0.65
CA PHE A 237 -32.09 -6.99 -1.48
C PHE A 237 -33.25 -7.96 -1.19
N VAL A 238 -32.97 -9.25 -1.05
CA VAL A 238 -34.01 -10.27 -0.77
C VAL A 238 -34.60 -10.08 0.65
N MET A 239 -33.73 -9.86 1.65
CA MET A 239 -34.16 -9.71 3.05
C MET A 239 -34.71 -8.34 3.38
N GLN A 240 -34.66 -7.35 2.46
CA GLN A 240 -35.06 -5.96 2.67
C GLN A 240 -34.35 -5.30 3.88
N ARG A 241 -33.07 -5.67 4.15
CA ARG A 241 -32.30 -5.20 5.31
C ARG A 241 -31.20 -4.19 4.94
N LYS A 242 -31.41 -3.42 3.90
CA LYS A 242 -30.44 -2.43 3.41
C LYS A 242 -30.07 -1.40 4.47
N ASP A 243 -31.07 -0.92 5.25
CA ASP A 243 -30.90 0.15 6.22
C ASP A 243 -29.91 -0.23 7.33
N LEU A 244 -29.93 -1.48 7.81
CA LEU A 244 -29.01 -1.95 8.85
C LEU A 244 -27.53 -1.81 8.41
N PHE A 245 -27.22 -2.13 7.15
CA PHE A 245 -25.87 -2.02 6.63
C PHE A 245 -25.48 -0.58 6.29
N LEU A 246 -26.43 0.21 5.78
CA LEU A 246 -26.26 1.64 5.59
C LEU A 246 -26.00 2.36 6.90
N ASP A 247 -26.69 2.01 7.96
CA ASP A 247 -26.48 2.56 9.31
C ASP A 247 -25.08 2.21 9.84
N SER A 248 -24.63 0.96 9.69
CA SER A 248 -23.29 0.54 10.08
C SER A 248 -22.20 1.31 9.33
N TYR A 249 -22.38 1.49 8.01
CA TYR A 249 -21.48 2.30 7.20
C TYR A 249 -21.51 3.78 7.62
N SER A 250 -22.72 4.33 7.84
CA SER A 250 -22.92 5.72 8.26
C SER A 250 -22.26 6.02 9.60
N GLN A 251 -22.39 5.11 10.59
CA GLN A 251 -21.71 5.24 11.88
C GLN A 251 -20.18 5.28 11.72
N ALA A 252 -19.62 4.38 10.92
CA ALA A 252 -18.18 4.38 10.65
C ALA A 252 -17.73 5.66 9.90
N ALA A 253 -18.55 6.14 8.94
CA ALA A 253 -18.30 7.38 8.23
C ALA A 253 -18.39 8.62 9.15
N GLU A 254 -19.30 8.63 10.13
CA GLU A 254 -19.40 9.71 11.12
C GLU A 254 -18.16 9.79 12.00
N GLU A 255 -17.56 8.64 12.39
CA GLU A 255 -16.29 8.63 13.11
C GLU A 255 -15.14 9.15 12.25
N VAL A 256 -15.08 8.80 10.97
CA VAL A 256 -14.10 9.39 10.02
C VAL A 256 -14.29 10.90 9.92
N LYS A 257 -15.53 11.37 9.78
CA LYS A 257 -15.87 12.80 9.74
C LYS A 257 -15.38 13.53 11.00
N LYS A 258 -15.65 12.99 12.21
CA LYS A 258 -15.20 13.58 13.48
C LYS A 258 -13.68 13.67 13.56
N THR A 259 -12.98 12.62 13.17
CA THR A 259 -11.51 12.59 13.21
C THR A 259 -10.92 13.57 12.20
N ASN A 260 -11.46 13.65 10.97
CA ASN A 260 -11.01 14.59 9.95
C ASN A 260 -11.26 16.04 10.38
N ARG A 261 -12.48 16.36 10.87
CA ARG A 261 -12.80 17.70 11.37
C ARG A 261 -11.84 18.14 12.49
N ASN A 262 -11.61 17.25 13.47
CA ASN A 262 -10.75 17.58 14.60
C ASN A 262 -9.28 17.71 14.17
N SER A 263 -8.84 16.89 13.20
CA SER A 263 -7.49 16.97 12.63
C SER A 263 -7.28 18.30 11.91
N GLU A 264 -8.22 18.73 11.05
CA GLU A 264 -8.15 20.00 10.35
C GLU A 264 -8.16 21.18 11.32
N PHE A 265 -9.03 21.15 12.32
CA PHE A 265 -9.06 22.20 13.35
C PHE A 265 -7.71 22.31 14.07
N ILE A 266 -7.15 21.20 14.55
CA ILE A 266 -5.85 21.15 15.23
C ILE A 266 -4.72 21.60 14.28
N ASN A 267 -4.85 21.37 12.99
CA ASN A 267 -3.84 21.73 11.99
C ASN A 267 -3.78 23.25 11.75
N VAL A 268 -4.93 23.92 11.80
CA VAL A 268 -5.04 25.38 11.56
C VAL A 268 -4.79 26.21 12.83
N CYS A 269 -5.15 25.71 14.01
CA CYS A 269 -4.97 26.44 15.29
C CYS A 269 -3.55 27.00 15.51
N PRO A 270 -2.46 26.24 15.30
CA PRO A 270 -1.10 26.76 15.47
C PRO A 270 -0.79 27.97 14.60
N GLU A 271 -1.30 27.99 13.37
CA GLU A 271 -1.09 29.10 12.44
C GLU A 271 -1.63 30.42 13.00
N ARG A 272 -2.87 30.38 13.53
CA ARG A 272 -3.50 31.56 14.14
C ARG A 272 -2.79 32.03 15.41
N ILE A 273 -2.30 31.11 16.22
CA ILE A 273 -1.52 31.43 17.42
C ILE A 273 -0.19 32.08 17.03
N ILE A 274 0.54 31.53 16.06
CA ILE A 274 1.80 32.06 15.58
C ILE A 274 1.60 33.47 15.04
N GLU A 275 0.62 33.70 14.17
CA GLU A 275 0.27 34.97 13.58
C GLU A 275 0.01 36.03 14.68
N GLY A 276 -0.89 35.73 15.62
CA GLY A 276 -1.26 36.62 16.70
C GLY A 276 -0.08 37.01 17.60
N VAL A 277 0.71 36.04 18.04
CA VAL A 277 1.87 36.26 18.92
C VAL A 277 2.97 37.04 18.20
N CYS A 278 3.27 36.73 16.94
CA CYS A 278 4.34 37.37 16.19
C CYS A 278 4.01 38.85 15.87
N ILE A 279 2.78 39.14 15.42
CA ILE A 279 2.35 40.50 15.12
C ILE A 279 2.32 41.32 16.42
N SER A 280 1.74 40.78 17.49
CA SER A 280 1.72 41.46 18.80
C SER A 280 3.13 41.70 19.35
N GLY A 281 4.03 40.72 19.18
CA GLY A 281 5.44 40.84 19.57
C GLY A 281 6.17 41.95 18.80
N LEU A 282 5.96 42.01 17.48
CA LEU A 282 6.56 43.05 16.63
C LEU A 282 6.09 44.45 17.04
N ILE A 283 4.77 44.64 17.25
CA ILE A 283 4.18 45.88 17.73
C ILE A 283 4.76 46.22 19.10
N GLY A 284 4.88 45.28 20.03
CA GLY A 284 5.46 45.46 21.36
C GLY A 284 6.91 45.94 21.31
N ILE A 285 7.74 45.41 20.41
CA ILE A 285 9.12 45.87 20.19
C ILE A 285 9.16 47.32 19.70
N VAL A 286 8.28 47.69 18.77
CA VAL A 286 8.18 49.06 18.26
C VAL A 286 7.78 50.02 19.38
N MET A 287 6.74 49.66 20.15
CA MET A 287 6.30 50.49 21.31
C MET A 287 7.39 50.65 22.36
N TYR A 288 8.12 49.59 22.68
CA TYR A 288 9.24 49.65 23.62
C TYR A 288 10.35 50.61 23.14
N ARG A 289 10.71 50.57 21.86
CA ARG A 289 11.72 51.45 21.26
C ARG A 289 11.28 52.93 21.27
N LEU A 290 10.02 53.18 20.95
CA LEU A 290 9.46 54.54 21.04
C LEU A 290 9.48 55.05 22.47
N ALA A 291 9.13 54.24 23.46
CA ALA A 291 9.13 54.63 24.88
C ALA A 291 10.54 54.89 25.44
N THR A 292 11.58 54.24 24.88
CA THR A 292 12.99 54.41 25.30
C THR A 292 13.72 55.55 24.57
N GLY A 293 13.03 56.37 23.76
CA GLY A 293 13.59 57.59 23.12
C GLY A 293 14.54 57.29 21.96
N GLY A 294 14.41 56.17 21.26
CA GLY A 294 15.23 55.82 20.09
C GLY A 294 14.98 56.74 18.89
N ASP A 295 16.02 57.03 18.09
CA ASP A 295 15.91 57.79 16.84
C ASP A 295 15.05 57.06 15.83
N VAL A 296 13.86 57.60 15.54
CA VAL A 296 12.87 57.02 14.65
C VAL A 296 13.39 56.93 13.21
N ASN A 297 14.15 57.91 12.73
CA ASN A 297 14.64 57.94 11.35
C ASN A 297 15.68 56.83 11.08
N ALA A 298 16.54 56.52 12.03
CA ALA A 298 17.50 55.43 11.94
C ALA A 298 16.82 54.03 12.10
N PHE A 299 15.64 54.00 12.72
CA PHE A 299 14.92 52.76 12.99
C PHE A 299 14.01 52.30 11.83
N VAL A 300 13.44 53.24 11.04
CA VAL A 300 12.50 52.92 9.93
C VAL A 300 13.07 51.93 8.92
N PRO A 301 14.31 52.02 8.42
CA PRO A 301 14.84 51.01 7.48
C PRO A 301 14.98 49.63 8.10
N LYS A 302 15.39 49.55 9.37
CA LYS A 302 15.47 48.26 10.09
C LYS A 302 14.10 47.66 10.29
N LEU A 303 13.10 48.43 10.66
CA LEU A 303 11.71 48.00 10.80
C LEU A 303 11.16 47.45 9.48
N ALA A 304 11.47 48.11 8.36
CA ALA A 304 11.09 47.64 7.04
C ALA A 304 11.71 46.27 6.71
N ALA A 305 13.00 46.06 7.03
CA ALA A 305 13.66 44.76 6.85
C ALA A 305 13.01 43.66 7.71
N PHE A 306 12.70 43.97 8.98
CA PHE A 306 12.01 43.01 9.85
C PHE A 306 10.58 42.73 9.40
N ALA A 307 9.84 43.73 8.95
CA ALA A 307 8.49 43.53 8.39
C ALA A 307 8.52 42.62 7.17
N MET A 308 9.44 42.86 6.24
CA MET A 308 9.61 42.02 5.05
C MET A 308 10.02 40.59 5.39
N ALA A 309 10.94 40.44 6.34
CA ALA A 309 11.32 39.11 6.81
C ALA A 309 10.13 38.40 7.52
N ALA A 310 9.34 39.14 8.30
CA ALA A 310 8.15 38.61 8.95
C ALA A 310 7.12 38.09 7.94
N PHE A 311 6.87 38.81 6.84
CA PHE A 311 6.00 38.32 5.74
C PHE A 311 6.44 37.00 5.18
N LYS A 312 7.72 36.62 5.27
CA LYS A 312 8.24 35.34 4.80
C LYS A 312 8.34 34.30 5.92
N ILE A 313 8.84 34.67 7.09
CA ILE A 313 9.08 33.75 8.20
C ILE A 313 7.77 33.27 8.81
N LEU A 314 6.75 34.14 8.95
CA LEU A 314 5.45 33.74 9.53
C LEU A 314 4.80 32.59 8.78
N PRO A 315 4.59 32.65 7.45
CA PRO A 315 4.05 31.52 6.69
C PRO A 315 4.96 30.28 6.75
N SER A 316 6.29 30.47 6.77
CA SER A 316 7.25 29.35 6.86
C SER A 316 7.11 28.61 8.19
N VAL A 317 7.05 29.31 9.31
CA VAL A 317 6.88 28.72 10.65
C VAL A 317 5.50 28.05 10.78
N SER A 318 4.46 28.66 10.26
CA SER A 318 3.12 28.07 10.20
C SER A 318 3.11 26.77 9.40
N LYS A 319 3.75 26.73 8.24
CA LYS A 319 3.92 25.51 7.45
C LYS A 319 4.74 24.44 8.20
N ILE A 320 5.85 24.81 8.83
CA ILE A 320 6.64 23.88 9.64
C ILE A 320 5.76 23.24 10.71
N SER A 321 5.00 24.05 11.46
CA SER A 321 4.10 23.55 12.51
C SER A 321 3.04 22.61 11.96
N SER A 322 2.29 23.03 10.95
CA SER A 322 1.24 22.24 10.31
C SER A 322 1.78 20.92 9.73
N ARG A 323 2.94 20.94 9.05
CA ARG A 323 3.53 19.73 8.47
C ARG A 323 4.07 18.77 9.54
N LEU A 324 4.64 19.28 10.63
CA LEU A 324 5.07 18.45 11.76
C LEU A 324 3.89 17.75 12.45
N THR A 325 2.77 18.45 12.65
CA THR A 325 1.55 17.85 13.18
C THR A 325 0.94 16.82 12.22
N GLY A 326 0.97 17.09 10.90
CA GLY A 326 0.57 16.14 9.86
C GLY A 326 1.43 14.88 9.84
N ILE A 327 2.76 14.99 10.00
CA ILE A 327 3.64 13.82 10.12
C ILE A 327 3.21 12.93 11.29
N MET A 328 2.84 13.52 12.42
CA MET A 328 2.39 12.75 13.59
C MET A 328 1.02 12.11 13.38
N TYR A 329 0.14 12.76 12.65
CA TYR A 329 -1.16 12.20 12.27
C TYR A 329 -1.03 10.95 11.39
N PHE A 330 -0.17 10.98 10.38
CA PHE A 330 0.04 9.87 9.46
C PHE A 330 0.99 8.78 9.99
N ARG A 331 1.70 9.03 11.09
CA ARG A 331 2.68 8.09 11.65
C ARG A 331 2.15 6.66 11.86
N PRO A 332 0.93 6.42 12.40
CA PRO A 332 0.42 5.06 12.56
C PRO A 332 0.32 4.28 11.24
N MET A 333 0.09 5.00 10.12
CA MET A 333 0.05 4.40 8.77
C MET A 333 1.44 3.94 8.33
N LEU A 334 2.47 4.76 8.56
CA LEU A 334 3.86 4.37 8.31
C LEU A 334 4.29 3.19 9.19
N ASP A 335 3.93 3.18 10.48
CA ASP A 335 4.22 2.09 11.40
C ASP A 335 3.62 0.77 10.87
N ASN A 336 2.39 0.80 10.33
CA ASN A 336 1.73 -0.36 9.74
C ASN A 336 2.41 -0.82 8.43
N VAL A 337 2.71 0.10 7.53
CA VAL A 337 3.42 -0.21 6.26
C VAL A 337 4.79 -0.80 6.54
N TYR A 338 5.55 -0.19 7.45
CA TYR A 338 6.87 -0.67 7.86
C TYR A 338 6.81 -2.10 8.40
N LYS A 339 5.90 -2.35 9.36
CA LYS A 339 5.72 -3.68 9.96
C LYS A 339 5.43 -4.73 8.90
N ASN A 340 4.43 -4.50 8.06
CA ASN A 340 4.02 -5.47 7.03
C ASN A 340 5.15 -5.79 6.04
N ILE A 341 5.92 -4.79 5.61
CA ILE A 341 7.04 -5.00 4.67
C ILE A 341 8.20 -5.75 5.35
N ILE A 342 8.51 -5.44 6.61
CA ILE A 342 9.61 -6.12 7.33
C ILE A 342 9.24 -7.55 7.68
N ASP A 343 8.01 -7.79 8.17
CA ASP A 343 7.53 -9.15 8.48
C ASP A 343 7.59 -10.04 7.22
N ALA A 344 7.17 -9.50 6.05
CA ALA A 344 7.24 -10.23 4.79
C ALA A 344 8.69 -10.51 4.33
N ARG A 345 9.61 -9.54 4.48
CA ARG A 345 11.02 -9.75 4.16
C ARG A 345 11.65 -10.83 5.03
N ALA A 346 11.39 -10.79 6.34
CA ALA A 346 11.88 -11.82 7.26
C ALA A 346 11.36 -13.21 6.89
N TYR A 347 10.09 -13.31 6.50
CA TYR A 347 9.52 -14.57 6.02
C TYR A 347 10.19 -15.08 4.74
N VAL A 348 10.40 -14.20 3.76
CA VAL A 348 11.06 -14.57 2.49
C VAL A 348 12.52 -14.98 2.72
N GLU A 349 13.26 -14.28 3.58
CA GLU A 349 14.61 -14.63 3.95
C GLU A 349 14.68 -16.01 4.63
N GLN A 350 13.80 -16.27 5.60
CA GLN A 350 13.71 -17.58 6.26
C GLN A 350 13.33 -18.69 5.28
N LYS A 351 12.43 -18.42 4.33
CA LYS A 351 12.04 -19.36 3.30
C LYS A 351 13.19 -19.66 2.35
N SER A 352 13.96 -18.65 1.93
CA SER A 352 15.11 -18.83 1.03
C SER A 352 16.27 -19.59 1.67
N GLU A 353 16.42 -19.55 3.00
CA GLU A 353 17.43 -20.35 3.71
C GLU A 353 17.04 -21.84 3.79
N THR A 354 15.73 -22.14 3.79
CA THR A 354 15.20 -23.52 3.86
C THR A 354 14.98 -24.14 2.48
N GLU A 355 14.74 -23.34 1.45
CA GLU A 355 14.53 -23.75 0.06
C GLU A 355 15.82 -23.50 -0.74
N ILE A 356 16.78 -24.44 -0.72
CA ILE A 356 17.90 -24.48 -1.67
C ILE A 356 17.34 -24.97 -3.00
N GLU A 357 16.56 -24.14 -3.67
CA GLU A 357 16.16 -24.40 -5.05
C GLU A 357 17.17 -23.78 -6.01
N ASP A 358 17.88 -24.63 -6.74
CA ASP A 358 18.54 -24.20 -7.96
C ASP A 358 17.48 -23.64 -8.93
N GLU A 359 17.53 -22.33 -9.19
CA GLU A 359 16.61 -21.64 -10.14
C GLU A 359 16.65 -22.23 -11.57
N LYS A 360 17.56 -23.17 -11.83
CA LYS A 360 17.84 -23.71 -13.16
C LYS A 360 16.95 -24.86 -13.60
N ASP A 361 16.23 -25.55 -12.70
CA ASP A 361 15.40 -26.69 -13.07
C ASP A 361 13.93 -26.51 -12.63
N LEU A 362 13.24 -25.61 -13.33
CA LEU A 362 11.80 -25.34 -13.13
C LEU A 362 10.91 -26.29 -13.94
N THR A 363 11.41 -27.42 -14.42
CA THR A 363 10.58 -28.44 -15.07
C THR A 363 9.75 -29.19 -14.03
N ALA A 364 8.49 -29.51 -14.36
CA ALA A 364 7.68 -30.36 -13.51
C ALA A 364 8.33 -31.75 -13.43
N PRO A 365 8.57 -32.29 -12.23
CA PRO A 365 9.08 -33.66 -12.11
C PRO A 365 8.02 -34.62 -12.69
N VAL A 366 8.50 -35.72 -13.26
CA VAL A 366 7.61 -36.75 -13.79
C VAL A 366 7.13 -37.63 -12.63
N PHE A 367 5.84 -37.58 -12.35
CA PHE A 367 5.18 -38.47 -11.41
C PHE A 367 5.11 -39.89 -12.01
N ARG A 368 5.74 -40.89 -11.36
CA ARG A 368 5.95 -42.23 -11.93
C ARG A 368 5.14 -43.32 -11.26
N ASP A 369 5.05 -43.29 -9.93
CA ASP A 369 4.55 -44.40 -9.14
C ASP A 369 3.40 -44.00 -8.19
N GLN A 370 3.71 -43.31 -7.11
CA GLN A 370 2.71 -42.99 -6.07
C GLN A 370 2.97 -41.68 -5.33
N VAL A 371 1.86 -41.12 -4.81
CA VAL A 371 1.89 -40.11 -3.75
C VAL A 371 1.55 -40.78 -2.43
N GLU A 372 2.38 -40.60 -1.42
CA GLU A 372 2.20 -41.16 -0.09
C GLU A 372 2.08 -40.04 0.94
N LEU A 373 0.95 -40.02 1.63
CA LEU A 373 0.77 -39.21 2.84
C LEU A 373 1.21 -40.06 4.04
N SER A 374 2.15 -39.60 4.81
CA SER A 374 2.72 -40.37 5.92
C SER A 374 2.53 -39.63 7.25
N HIS A 375 1.67 -40.19 8.11
CA HIS A 375 1.41 -39.70 9.48
C HIS A 375 1.04 -38.21 9.58
N ILE A 376 0.22 -37.69 8.68
CA ILE A 376 -0.17 -36.29 8.61
C ILE A 376 -1.00 -35.88 9.82
N GLY A 377 -0.49 -34.92 10.58
CA GLY A 377 -1.19 -34.29 11.71
C GLY A 377 -1.25 -32.78 11.58
N TRP A 378 -2.45 -32.22 11.87
CA TRP A 378 -2.69 -30.77 11.78
C TRP A 378 -3.68 -30.25 12.82
N THR A 379 -3.38 -29.06 13.37
CA THR A 379 -4.29 -28.27 14.20
C THR A 379 -4.22 -26.79 13.84
N TYR A 380 -5.37 -26.10 13.78
CA TYR A 380 -5.42 -24.66 13.46
C TYR A 380 -4.92 -23.78 14.61
N ASN A 381 -5.11 -24.23 15.84
CA ASN A 381 -4.64 -23.54 17.03
C ASN A 381 -4.17 -24.59 18.04
N LEU A 382 -2.99 -24.40 18.62
CA LEU A 382 -2.40 -25.31 19.62
C LEU A 382 -3.30 -25.53 20.87
N GLN A 383 -4.30 -24.67 21.09
CA GLN A 383 -5.29 -24.79 22.17
C GLN A 383 -6.54 -25.59 21.77
N MET A 384 -6.68 -25.96 20.48
CA MET A 384 -7.80 -26.74 19.96
C MET A 384 -7.40 -28.20 19.77
N GLU A 385 -8.40 -29.07 19.66
CA GLU A 385 -8.15 -30.46 19.27
C GLU A 385 -7.62 -30.54 17.84
N PRO A 386 -6.71 -31.47 17.53
CA PRO A 386 -6.22 -31.69 16.17
C PRO A 386 -7.36 -32.05 15.21
N VAL A 387 -7.40 -31.38 14.08
CA VAL A 387 -8.33 -31.66 12.99
C VAL A 387 -7.90 -32.93 12.24
N LEU A 388 -6.59 -33.09 12.04
CA LEU A 388 -5.99 -34.30 11.49
C LEU A 388 -5.01 -34.86 12.54
N ARG A 389 -5.14 -36.15 12.84
CA ARG A 389 -4.37 -36.78 13.92
C ARG A 389 -3.26 -37.68 13.41
N ASP A 390 -3.57 -38.54 12.45
CA ASP A 390 -2.65 -39.52 11.86
C ASP A 390 -3.20 -39.99 10.53
N ILE A 391 -3.11 -39.17 9.49
CA ILE A 391 -3.55 -39.54 8.15
C ILE A 391 -2.40 -40.19 7.42
N SER A 392 -2.61 -41.45 7.03
CA SER A 392 -1.70 -42.21 6.17
C SER A 392 -2.48 -42.84 5.05
N LEU A 393 -2.16 -42.53 3.79
CA LEU A 393 -2.79 -43.08 2.60
C LEU A 393 -1.85 -43.04 1.41
N LYS A 394 -2.11 -43.92 0.42
CA LYS A 394 -1.33 -44.04 -0.82
C LYS A 394 -2.23 -43.93 -2.03
N ILE A 395 -1.78 -43.15 -3.00
CA ILE A 395 -2.48 -42.89 -4.26
C ILE A 395 -1.52 -43.23 -5.39
N CYS A 396 -1.83 -44.26 -6.17
CA CYS A 396 -1.02 -44.68 -7.30
C CYS A 396 -1.26 -43.76 -8.52
N ARG A 397 -0.30 -43.76 -9.42
CA ARG A 397 -0.43 -42.99 -10.66
C ARG A 397 -1.62 -43.50 -11.49
N GLY A 398 -2.44 -42.56 -11.99
CA GLY A 398 -3.65 -42.84 -12.76
C GLY A 398 -4.85 -43.27 -11.91
N GLU A 399 -4.68 -43.41 -10.59
CA GLU A 399 -5.74 -43.80 -9.68
C GLU A 399 -6.66 -42.63 -9.34
N SER A 400 -7.94 -42.86 -9.18
CA SER A 400 -8.95 -41.90 -8.73
C SER A 400 -9.36 -42.23 -7.30
N VAL A 401 -9.08 -41.34 -6.38
CA VAL A 401 -9.32 -41.53 -4.95
C VAL A 401 -10.37 -40.53 -4.46
N ALA A 402 -11.41 -41.03 -3.80
CA ALA A 402 -12.42 -40.19 -3.14
C ALA A 402 -12.10 -39.99 -1.65
N LEU A 403 -12.22 -38.76 -1.20
CA LEU A 403 -12.18 -38.36 0.22
C LEU A 403 -13.59 -38.00 0.67
N ILE A 404 -14.19 -38.84 1.52
CA ILE A 404 -15.52 -38.62 2.08
C ILE A 404 -15.48 -38.40 3.59
N GLY A 405 -16.59 -38.06 4.20
CA GLY A 405 -16.72 -37.85 5.65
C GLY A 405 -17.67 -36.71 6.00
N ALA A 406 -18.01 -36.59 7.27
CA ALA A 406 -18.89 -35.55 7.77
C ALA A 406 -18.37 -34.12 7.47
N SER A 407 -19.27 -33.12 7.47
CA SER A 407 -18.85 -31.72 7.40
C SER A 407 -17.97 -31.39 8.61
N GLY A 408 -16.82 -30.75 8.37
CA GLY A 408 -15.86 -30.44 9.43
C GLY A 408 -14.89 -31.59 9.77
N ALA A 409 -14.96 -32.75 9.14
CA ALA A 409 -14.05 -33.89 9.41
C ALA A 409 -12.58 -33.64 9.01
N GLY A 410 -12.27 -32.53 8.32
CA GLY A 410 -10.90 -32.17 7.91
C GLY A 410 -10.57 -32.43 6.44
N LYS A 411 -11.54 -32.75 5.59
CA LYS A 411 -11.32 -33.00 4.14
C LYS A 411 -10.66 -31.84 3.42
N THR A 412 -11.19 -30.63 3.57
CA THR A 412 -10.62 -29.41 2.98
C THR A 412 -9.24 -29.11 3.54
N THR A 413 -9.02 -29.32 4.84
CA THR A 413 -7.70 -29.17 5.47
C THR A 413 -6.69 -30.14 4.87
N LEU A 414 -7.10 -31.39 4.63
CA LEU A 414 -6.26 -32.39 3.98
C LEU A 414 -5.95 -32.00 2.52
N SER A 415 -6.95 -31.52 1.78
CA SER A 415 -6.78 -30.95 0.43
C SER A 415 -5.76 -29.79 0.43
N ASP A 416 -5.88 -28.83 1.36
CA ASP A 416 -4.97 -27.70 1.46
C ASP A 416 -3.52 -28.13 1.78
N ILE A 417 -3.35 -29.21 2.55
CA ILE A 417 -2.04 -29.82 2.81
C ILE A 417 -1.49 -30.50 1.54
N ILE A 418 -2.32 -31.24 0.80
CA ILE A 418 -1.90 -31.89 -0.45
C ILE A 418 -1.55 -30.83 -1.52
N LEU A 419 -2.30 -29.73 -1.58
CA LEU A 419 -2.01 -28.59 -2.45
C LEU A 419 -0.69 -27.87 -2.09
N GLY A 420 -0.11 -28.14 -0.91
CA GLY A 420 1.06 -27.43 -0.41
C GLY A 420 0.76 -26.03 0.16
N LEU A 421 -0.53 -25.67 0.32
CA LEU A 421 -0.94 -24.41 0.96
C LEU A 421 -0.68 -24.44 2.46
N LEU A 422 -0.82 -25.61 3.08
CA LEU A 422 -0.54 -25.86 4.49
C LEU A 422 0.61 -26.88 4.61
N LYS A 423 1.63 -26.57 5.40
CA LYS A 423 2.67 -27.53 5.74
C LYS A 423 2.22 -28.29 7.00
N PRO A 424 2.11 -29.63 7.01
CA PRO A 424 1.67 -30.39 8.16
C PRO A 424 2.61 -30.18 9.35
N GLN A 425 2.04 -30.23 10.56
CA GLN A 425 2.82 -30.10 11.82
C GLN A 425 3.48 -31.44 12.19
N LYS A 426 2.91 -32.56 11.73
CA LYS A 426 3.46 -33.92 11.87
C LYS A 426 3.34 -34.61 10.52
N GLY A 427 4.29 -35.49 10.23
CA GLY A 427 4.32 -36.23 8.99
C GLY A 427 4.73 -35.40 7.79
N THR A 428 4.71 -35.99 6.61
CA THR A 428 4.99 -35.32 5.32
C THR A 428 4.33 -36.04 4.16
N ILE A 429 4.36 -35.42 2.97
CA ILE A 429 3.87 -35.99 1.71
C ILE A 429 5.07 -36.33 0.84
N TYR A 430 5.12 -37.56 0.33
CA TYR A 430 6.13 -38.00 -0.61
C TYR A 430 5.50 -38.21 -2.00
N MET A 431 6.19 -37.74 -3.04
CA MET A 431 5.95 -38.12 -4.41
C MET A 431 7.13 -38.97 -4.89
N ASP A 432 6.90 -40.25 -5.22
CA ASP A 432 7.95 -41.17 -5.61
C ASP A 432 9.14 -41.23 -4.64
N GLY A 433 8.86 -41.12 -3.32
CA GLY A 433 9.86 -41.10 -2.25
C GLY A 433 10.52 -39.75 -1.97
N VAL A 434 10.21 -38.69 -2.71
CA VAL A 434 10.73 -37.32 -2.50
C VAL A 434 9.70 -36.49 -1.73
N ASP A 435 10.13 -35.81 -0.67
CA ASP A 435 9.28 -34.89 0.12
C ASP A 435 8.88 -33.68 -0.72
N VAL A 436 7.59 -33.49 -0.95
CA VAL A 436 7.04 -32.42 -1.80
C VAL A 436 7.33 -31.01 -1.24
N TYR A 437 7.51 -30.88 0.07
CA TYR A 437 7.84 -29.60 0.72
C TYR A 437 9.30 -29.15 0.53
N THR A 438 10.16 -30.03 -0.03
CA THR A 438 11.50 -29.66 -0.46
C THR A 438 11.53 -29.10 -1.89
N MET A 439 10.44 -29.27 -2.66
CA MET A 439 10.30 -28.82 -4.05
C MET A 439 8.96 -28.12 -4.32
N PRO A 440 8.56 -27.08 -3.57
CA PRO A 440 7.20 -26.53 -3.61
C PRO A 440 6.81 -25.94 -4.97
N LYS A 441 7.76 -25.31 -5.68
CA LYS A 441 7.50 -24.74 -7.02
C LYS A 441 7.31 -25.82 -8.08
N GLN A 442 8.03 -26.92 -7.97
CA GLN A 442 7.90 -28.08 -8.87
C GLN A 442 6.61 -28.83 -8.56
N TRP A 443 6.28 -29.04 -7.27
CA TRP A 443 5.04 -29.64 -6.84
C TRP A 443 3.81 -28.88 -7.38
N ALA A 444 3.83 -27.55 -7.31
CA ALA A 444 2.76 -26.70 -7.85
C ALA A 444 2.52 -26.87 -9.37
N LYS A 445 3.49 -27.42 -10.12
CA LYS A 445 3.32 -27.74 -11.56
C LYS A 445 2.80 -29.14 -11.80
N VAL A 446 2.93 -30.03 -10.83
CA VAL A 446 2.39 -31.39 -10.89
C VAL A 446 0.90 -31.40 -10.58
N VAL A 447 0.46 -30.50 -9.69
CA VAL A 447 -0.91 -30.50 -9.15
C VAL A 447 -1.78 -29.45 -9.85
N GLY A 448 -2.97 -29.86 -10.31
CA GLY A 448 -4.07 -28.98 -10.71
C GLY A 448 -5.15 -28.93 -9.63
N TYR A 449 -5.82 -27.79 -9.49
CA TYR A 449 -6.86 -27.60 -8.48
C TYR A 449 -8.14 -27.02 -9.05
N VAL A 450 -9.25 -27.66 -8.72
CA VAL A 450 -10.61 -27.19 -9.02
C VAL A 450 -11.34 -26.93 -7.70
N PRO A 451 -11.59 -25.66 -7.33
CA PRO A 451 -12.20 -25.31 -6.05
C PRO A 451 -13.71 -25.54 -6.03
N GLN A 452 -14.27 -25.69 -4.83
CA GLN A 452 -15.71 -25.75 -4.59
C GLN A 452 -16.43 -24.48 -5.12
N SER A 453 -15.89 -23.30 -4.82
CA SER A 453 -16.40 -22.01 -5.28
C SER A 453 -15.47 -21.41 -6.32
N VAL A 454 -15.89 -21.40 -7.58
CA VAL A 454 -15.08 -20.92 -8.70
C VAL A 454 -14.97 -19.41 -8.67
N PHE A 455 -13.72 -18.90 -8.57
CA PHE A 455 -13.40 -17.51 -8.80
C PHE A 455 -13.04 -17.27 -10.28
N LEU A 456 -13.78 -16.38 -10.93
CA LEU A 456 -13.46 -15.89 -12.28
C LEU A 456 -13.10 -14.40 -12.22
N ILE A 457 -12.04 -14.04 -12.93
CA ILE A 457 -11.68 -12.64 -13.14
C ILE A 457 -12.65 -12.02 -14.14
N ASP A 458 -12.94 -10.73 -13.99
CA ASP A 458 -13.76 -9.97 -14.95
C ASP A 458 -12.94 -9.70 -16.23
N ASP A 459 -12.82 -10.74 -17.04
CA ASP A 459 -12.01 -10.75 -18.26
C ASP A 459 -12.58 -11.81 -19.24
N SER A 460 -11.88 -12.06 -20.34
CA SER A 460 -12.24 -13.05 -21.34
C SER A 460 -12.13 -14.49 -20.81
N ILE A 461 -12.78 -15.46 -21.50
CA ILE A 461 -12.60 -16.90 -21.25
C ILE A 461 -11.12 -17.27 -21.40
N ARG A 462 -10.43 -16.76 -22.42
CA ARG A 462 -8.97 -16.90 -22.62
C ARG A 462 -8.19 -16.60 -21.34
N ASN A 463 -8.38 -15.40 -20.80
CA ASN A 463 -7.65 -14.95 -19.62
C ASN A 463 -8.09 -15.69 -18.34
N ASN A 464 -9.30 -16.21 -18.30
CA ASN A 464 -9.75 -17.05 -17.20
C ASN A 464 -9.15 -18.46 -17.25
N VAL A 465 -8.98 -19.07 -18.42
CA VAL A 465 -8.33 -20.40 -18.57
C VAL A 465 -6.84 -20.28 -18.29
N THR A 466 -6.16 -19.28 -18.85
CA THR A 466 -4.72 -19.07 -18.66
C THR A 466 -4.36 -18.43 -17.32
N PHE A 467 -5.36 -17.95 -16.58
CA PHE A 467 -5.25 -17.19 -15.32
C PHE A 467 -4.27 -16.02 -15.43
N GLY A 468 -4.33 -15.29 -16.55
CA GLY A 468 -3.51 -14.10 -16.81
C GLY A 468 -2.09 -14.38 -17.32
N LEU A 469 -1.73 -15.61 -17.65
CA LEU A 469 -0.45 -15.96 -18.24
C LEU A 469 -0.31 -15.30 -19.61
N LYS A 470 0.71 -14.49 -19.80
CA LYS A 470 0.97 -13.79 -21.06
C LYS A 470 1.66 -14.71 -22.06
N GLY A 471 1.24 -14.63 -23.33
CA GLY A 471 1.86 -15.41 -24.42
C GLY A 471 1.42 -16.86 -24.49
N ALA A 472 0.29 -17.20 -23.87
CA ALA A 472 -0.33 -18.52 -23.96
C ALA A 472 -0.68 -18.88 -25.40
N ALA A 473 -0.31 -20.08 -25.87
CA ALA A 473 -0.65 -20.53 -27.19
C ALA A 473 -2.16 -20.85 -27.27
N GLU A 474 -2.81 -20.34 -28.29
CA GLU A 474 -4.26 -20.51 -28.46
C GLU A 474 -4.67 -21.98 -28.59
N LYS A 475 -3.81 -22.80 -29.24
CA LYS A 475 -4.00 -24.24 -29.33
C LYS A 475 -4.13 -24.93 -27.97
N ASP A 476 -3.34 -24.51 -26.98
CA ASP A 476 -3.34 -25.13 -25.66
C ASP A 476 -4.60 -24.72 -24.87
N ILE A 477 -5.10 -23.51 -25.11
CA ILE A 477 -6.38 -23.03 -24.56
C ILE A 477 -7.54 -23.87 -25.08
N TRP A 478 -7.59 -24.07 -26.41
CA TRP A 478 -8.62 -24.90 -27.03
C TRP A 478 -8.55 -26.37 -26.60
N ASN A 479 -7.34 -26.91 -26.43
CA ASN A 479 -7.15 -28.26 -25.89
C ASN A 479 -7.71 -28.38 -24.46
N ALA A 480 -7.39 -27.42 -23.59
CA ALA A 480 -7.92 -27.40 -22.23
C ALA A 480 -9.44 -27.26 -22.18
N LEU A 481 -10.04 -26.42 -23.04
CA LEU A 481 -11.49 -26.29 -23.18
C LEU A 481 -12.16 -27.57 -23.71
N GLU A 482 -11.51 -28.26 -24.66
CA GLU A 482 -12.00 -29.54 -25.20
C GLU A 482 -12.01 -30.62 -24.14
N ARG A 483 -10.93 -30.78 -23.37
CA ARG A 483 -10.82 -31.71 -22.25
C ARG A 483 -11.83 -31.42 -21.13
N ALA A 484 -12.17 -30.15 -20.92
CA ALA A 484 -13.21 -29.72 -19.99
C ALA A 484 -14.65 -29.80 -20.58
N GLN A 485 -14.84 -30.38 -21.76
CA GLN A 485 -16.13 -30.48 -22.45
C GLN A 485 -16.83 -29.13 -22.65
N LEU A 486 -16.05 -28.03 -22.87
CA LEU A 486 -16.58 -26.68 -23.01
C LEU A 486 -16.35 -26.07 -24.41
N LYS A 487 -15.60 -26.76 -25.30
CA LYS A 487 -15.20 -26.29 -26.61
C LYS A 487 -16.39 -25.84 -27.47
N GLN A 488 -17.39 -26.72 -27.64
CA GLN A 488 -18.59 -26.46 -28.46
C GLN A 488 -19.37 -25.25 -27.99
N PHE A 489 -19.49 -25.07 -26.65
CA PHE A 489 -20.13 -23.91 -26.08
C PHE A 489 -19.35 -22.64 -26.42
N VAL A 490 -18.03 -22.66 -26.26
CA VAL A 490 -17.19 -21.46 -26.52
C VAL A 490 -17.16 -21.13 -28.02
N GLU A 491 -17.14 -22.13 -28.90
CA GLU A 491 -17.24 -21.94 -30.36
C GLU A 491 -18.59 -21.35 -30.78
N SER A 492 -19.66 -21.58 -30.03
CA SER A 492 -21.00 -21.03 -30.31
C SER A 492 -21.13 -19.55 -29.91
N LEU A 493 -20.17 -19.02 -29.14
CA LEU A 493 -20.19 -17.62 -28.71
C LEU A 493 -19.68 -16.69 -29.84
N PRO A 494 -20.26 -15.49 -30.01
CA PRO A 494 -19.86 -14.56 -31.07
C PRO A 494 -18.37 -14.19 -31.06
N GLU A 495 -17.77 -14.08 -29.87
CA GLU A 495 -16.36 -13.70 -29.66
C GLU A 495 -15.49 -14.91 -29.27
N GLY A 496 -16.04 -16.14 -29.30
CA GLY A 496 -15.31 -17.36 -28.95
C GLY A 496 -14.61 -17.27 -27.59
N ILE A 497 -13.32 -17.61 -27.56
CA ILE A 497 -12.49 -17.56 -26.35
C ILE A 497 -12.25 -16.15 -25.79
N ASP A 498 -12.49 -15.10 -26.61
CA ASP A 498 -12.33 -13.70 -26.18
C ASP A 498 -13.62 -13.12 -25.57
N THR A 499 -14.67 -13.93 -25.45
CA THR A 499 -15.93 -13.54 -24.79
C THR A 499 -15.70 -13.17 -23.33
N MET A 500 -16.16 -11.98 -22.93
CA MET A 500 -16.07 -11.46 -21.57
C MET A 500 -17.07 -12.15 -20.64
N VAL A 501 -16.60 -12.74 -19.55
CA VAL A 501 -17.43 -13.50 -18.60
C VAL A 501 -18.21 -12.63 -17.61
N GLY A 502 -17.78 -11.36 -17.43
CA GLY A 502 -18.33 -10.41 -16.47
C GLY A 502 -17.86 -10.68 -15.03
N GLU A 503 -18.19 -9.75 -14.14
CA GLU A 503 -17.76 -9.82 -12.74
C GLU A 503 -18.22 -11.16 -12.11
N ARG A 504 -17.26 -11.92 -11.56
CA ARG A 504 -17.49 -13.28 -11.00
C ARG A 504 -18.17 -14.25 -11.96
N GLY A 505 -18.07 -14.03 -13.26
CA GLY A 505 -18.67 -14.91 -14.26
C GLY A 505 -20.20 -14.87 -14.31
N VAL A 506 -20.81 -13.72 -14.02
CA VAL A 506 -22.27 -13.54 -13.96
C VAL A 506 -23.00 -13.90 -15.26
N LYS A 507 -22.30 -13.84 -16.40
CA LYS A 507 -22.86 -14.20 -17.71
C LYS A 507 -22.87 -15.70 -18.00
N LEU A 508 -22.33 -16.53 -17.11
CA LEU A 508 -22.18 -17.98 -17.28
C LEU A 508 -23.06 -18.75 -16.30
N SER A 509 -23.54 -19.93 -16.71
CA SER A 509 -24.20 -20.86 -15.80
C SER A 509 -23.22 -21.43 -14.76
N GLY A 510 -23.72 -22.05 -13.69
CA GLY A 510 -22.88 -22.69 -12.67
C GLY A 510 -21.92 -23.73 -13.27
N GLY A 511 -22.43 -24.62 -14.13
CA GLY A 511 -21.59 -25.63 -14.76
C GLY A 511 -20.61 -25.10 -15.79
N GLN A 512 -20.94 -24.00 -16.49
CA GLN A 512 -19.99 -23.36 -17.39
C GLN A 512 -18.83 -22.75 -16.59
N ARG A 513 -19.11 -22.09 -15.45
CA ARG A 513 -18.06 -21.60 -14.55
C ARG A 513 -17.18 -22.74 -14.03
N GLN A 514 -17.80 -23.86 -13.63
CA GLN A 514 -17.07 -25.03 -13.14
C GLN A 514 -16.17 -25.63 -14.20
N ARG A 515 -16.67 -25.78 -15.44
CA ARG A 515 -15.88 -26.30 -16.56
C ARG A 515 -14.76 -25.35 -16.99
N ILE A 516 -14.91 -24.03 -16.84
CA ILE A 516 -13.79 -23.09 -16.99
C ILE A 516 -12.73 -23.31 -15.90
N ALA A 517 -13.12 -23.60 -14.65
CA ALA A 517 -12.16 -23.94 -13.60
C ALA A 517 -11.42 -25.26 -13.90
N ILE A 518 -12.13 -26.27 -14.44
CA ILE A 518 -11.50 -27.51 -14.91
C ILE A 518 -10.52 -27.21 -16.06
N ALA A 519 -10.94 -26.44 -17.08
CA ALA A 519 -10.05 -26.04 -18.17
C ALA A 519 -8.80 -25.30 -17.67
N ARG A 520 -8.96 -24.39 -16.70
CA ARG A 520 -7.85 -23.70 -16.03
C ARG A 520 -6.88 -24.66 -15.35
N ALA A 521 -7.41 -25.64 -14.60
CA ALA A 521 -6.60 -26.64 -13.94
C ALA A 521 -5.83 -27.51 -14.96
N LEU A 522 -6.47 -27.88 -16.07
CA LEU A 522 -5.91 -28.73 -17.12
C LEU A 522 -4.94 -28.00 -18.06
N TYR A 523 -5.01 -26.67 -18.14
CA TYR A 523 -4.17 -25.86 -19.04
C TYR A 523 -2.68 -26.13 -18.84
N ASN A 524 -2.25 -26.28 -17.59
CA ASN A 524 -0.85 -26.59 -17.25
C ASN A 524 -0.49 -28.08 -17.35
N MET A 525 -1.37 -28.93 -17.90
CA MET A 525 -1.17 -30.38 -18.02
C MET A 525 -0.74 -31.04 -16.68
N PRO A 526 -1.53 -30.90 -15.62
CA PRO A 526 -1.18 -31.47 -14.32
C PRO A 526 -1.17 -33.01 -14.40
N GLN A 527 -0.32 -33.62 -13.55
CA GLN A 527 -0.26 -35.07 -13.41
C GLN A 527 -1.20 -35.57 -12.30
N ILE A 528 -1.56 -34.67 -11.38
CA ILE A 528 -2.49 -34.89 -10.27
C ILE A 528 -3.54 -33.79 -10.30
N LEU A 529 -4.82 -34.14 -10.25
CA LEU A 529 -5.94 -33.20 -10.21
C LEU A 529 -6.69 -33.32 -8.90
N ILE A 530 -6.80 -32.26 -8.15
CA ILE A 530 -7.59 -32.20 -6.92
C ILE A 530 -8.90 -31.47 -7.22
N LEU A 531 -10.02 -32.13 -6.93
CA LEU A 531 -11.37 -31.65 -7.15
C LEU A 531 -12.04 -31.48 -5.76
N ASP A 532 -12.27 -30.25 -5.34
CA ASP A 532 -12.89 -29.95 -4.04
C ASP A 532 -14.38 -29.65 -4.26
N GLU A 533 -15.25 -30.62 -3.98
CA GLU A 533 -16.71 -30.51 -4.11
C GLU A 533 -17.18 -29.89 -5.45
N ALA A 534 -16.52 -30.23 -6.55
CA ALA A 534 -16.68 -29.57 -7.85
C ALA A 534 -18.11 -29.55 -8.41
N THR A 535 -19.05 -30.33 -7.85
CA THR A 535 -20.44 -30.46 -8.34
C THR A 535 -21.49 -30.06 -7.30
N ALA A 536 -21.10 -29.62 -6.09
CA ALA A 536 -22.01 -29.48 -4.94
C ALA A 536 -23.19 -28.52 -5.17
N SER A 537 -23.02 -27.50 -6.02
CA SER A 537 -24.00 -26.43 -6.25
C SER A 537 -24.71 -26.52 -7.61
N LEU A 538 -24.55 -27.64 -8.34
CA LEU A 538 -25.09 -27.80 -9.68
C LEU A 538 -26.40 -28.58 -9.68
N ASP A 539 -27.26 -28.30 -10.66
CA ASP A 539 -28.41 -29.12 -11.01
C ASP A 539 -27.96 -30.43 -11.68
N ASN A 540 -28.82 -31.45 -11.70
CA ASN A 540 -28.45 -32.78 -12.15
C ASN A 540 -27.93 -32.85 -13.61
N GLU A 541 -28.52 -32.07 -14.52
CA GLU A 541 -28.10 -32.06 -15.94
C GLU A 541 -26.69 -31.46 -16.07
N THR A 542 -26.45 -30.33 -15.38
CA THR A 542 -25.16 -29.66 -15.37
C THR A 542 -24.10 -30.48 -14.61
N GLU A 543 -24.48 -31.16 -13.53
CA GLU A 543 -23.63 -32.10 -12.80
C GLU A 543 -23.14 -33.23 -13.71
N ASN A 544 -24.04 -33.85 -14.46
CA ASN A 544 -23.68 -34.93 -15.40
C ASN A 544 -22.64 -34.45 -16.43
N ALA A 545 -22.83 -33.28 -17.00
CA ALA A 545 -21.90 -32.75 -17.97
C ALA A 545 -20.50 -32.41 -17.37
N VAL A 546 -20.44 -32.05 -16.08
CA VAL A 546 -19.17 -31.87 -15.37
C VAL A 546 -18.54 -33.22 -15.04
N MET A 547 -19.35 -34.18 -14.62
CA MET A 547 -18.86 -35.56 -14.34
C MET A 547 -18.34 -36.25 -15.58
N GLU A 548 -18.99 -36.11 -16.73
CA GLU A 548 -18.49 -36.63 -18.02
C GLU A 548 -17.10 -36.07 -18.35
N ALA A 549 -16.87 -34.78 -18.07
CA ALA A 549 -15.55 -34.16 -18.26
C ALA A 549 -14.50 -34.74 -17.31
N ILE A 550 -14.86 -35.03 -16.06
CA ILE A 550 -13.98 -35.62 -15.04
C ILE A 550 -13.70 -37.09 -15.38
N ASP A 551 -14.75 -37.87 -15.72
CA ASP A 551 -14.63 -39.28 -16.05
C ASP A 551 -13.75 -39.52 -17.29
N ALA A 552 -13.79 -38.62 -18.27
CA ALA A 552 -12.91 -38.66 -19.44
C ALA A 552 -11.41 -38.50 -19.12
N LEU A 553 -11.07 -38.04 -17.92
CA LEU A 553 -9.69 -37.90 -17.46
C LEU A 553 -9.17 -39.08 -16.65
N GLN A 554 -10.06 -40.06 -16.31
CA GLN A 554 -9.69 -41.24 -15.51
C GLN A 554 -8.65 -42.10 -16.22
N GLY A 555 -7.68 -42.60 -15.44
CA GLY A 555 -6.56 -43.38 -15.96
C GLY A 555 -5.47 -42.57 -16.66
N GLU A 556 -5.77 -41.37 -17.16
CA GLU A 556 -4.78 -40.43 -17.73
C GLU A 556 -4.14 -39.56 -16.65
N ILE A 557 -4.96 -39.02 -15.75
CA ILE A 557 -4.56 -38.14 -14.65
C ILE A 557 -4.92 -38.80 -13.32
N THR A 558 -4.03 -38.71 -12.34
CA THR A 558 -4.32 -39.14 -10.96
C THR A 558 -5.28 -38.15 -10.34
N MET A 559 -6.37 -38.61 -9.73
CA MET A 559 -7.41 -37.72 -9.21
C MET A 559 -7.64 -37.90 -7.72
N ILE A 560 -7.77 -36.77 -7.01
CA ILE A 560 -8.19 -36.74 -5.61
C ILE A 560 -9.49 -35.96 -5.55
N ILE A 561 -10.58 -36.61 -5.21
CA ILE A 561 -11.92 -36.04 -5.28
C ILE A 561 -12.49 -35.92 -3.87
N VAL A 562 -12.63 -34.69 -3.37
CA VAL A 562 -13.38 -34.43 -2.14
C VAL A 562 -14.87 -34.39 -2.50
N ALA A 563 -15.63 -35.33 -1.99
CA ALA A 563 -17.01 -35.49 -2.39
C ALA A 563 -17.98 -35.59 -1.20
N HIS A 564 -19.18 -35.04 -1.42
CA HIS A 564 -20.35 -35.16 -0.55
C HIS A 564 -21.50 -35.92 -1.21
N ARG A 565 -21.39 -36.21 -2.52
CA ARG A 565 -22.42 -36.92 -3.30
C ARG A 565 -21.92 -38.28 -3.75
N LEU A 566 -22.79 -39.27 -3.64
CA LEU A 566 -22.49 -40.64 -4.07
C LEU A 566 -22.24 -40.75 -5.58
N THR A 567 -22.90 -39.91 -6.38
CA THR A 567 -22.69 -39.81 -7.82
C THR A 567 -21.25 -39.54 -8.20
N THR A 568 -20.59 -38.63 -7.45
CA THR A 568 -19.21 -38.19 -7.72
C THR A 568 -18.17 -39.27 -7.41
N ILE A 569 -18.45 -40.18 -6.45
CA ILE A 569 -17.50 -41.20 -6.01
C ILE A 569 -17.69 -42.54 -6.72
N ARG A 570 -18.76 -42.66 -7.50
CA ARG A 570 -19.14 -43.92 -8.14
C ARG A 570 -18.05 -44.55 -8.99
N ASN A 571 -17.27 -43.72 -9.68
CA ASN A 571 -16.23 -44.17 -10.60
C ASN A 571 -14.83 -44.16 -9.96
N CYS A 572 -14.67 -43.76 -8.68
CA CYS A 572 -13.35 -43.77 -8.01
C CYS A 572 -12.87 -45.20 -7.76
N ASP A 573 -11.56 -45.40 -7.83
CA ASP A 573 -10.90 -46.69 -7.58
C ASP A 573 -10.86 -47.02 -6.09
N LYS A 574 -10.58 -45.99 -5.24
CA LYS A 574 -10.54 -46.12 -3.78
C LYS A 574 -11.36 -45.03 -3.10
N ILE A 575 -11.87 -45.35 -1.93
CA ILE A 575 -12.63 -44.39 -1.09
C ILE A 575 -12.02 -44.39 0.29
N TYR A 576 -11.60 -43.18 0.75
CA TYR A 576 -11.16 -42.96 2.12
C TYR A 576 -12.18 -42.10 2.88
N GLU A 577 -12.66 -42.62 4.01
CA GLU A 577 -13.49 -41.84 4.91
C GLU A 577 -12.62 -41.16 5.96
N ILE A 578 -12.75 -39.82 6.03
CA ILE A 578 -12.09 -39.02 7.09
C ILE A 578 -13.04 -38.96 8.27
N MET A 579 -12.63 -39.57 9.36
CA MET A 579 -13.39 -39.64 10.62
C MET A 579 -12.46 -39.49 11.81
N ASP A 580 -12.81 -38.62 12.75
CA ASP A 580 -12.05 -38.35 13.97
C ASP A 580 -10.55 -38.01 13.76
N GLY A 581 -10.25 -37.39 12.61
CA GLY A 581 -8.88 -37.01 12.21
C GLY A 581 -8.04 -38.15 11.64
N HIS A 582 -8.64 -39.28 11.31
CA HIS A 582 -8.02 -40.45 10.67
C HIS A 582 -8.63 -40.71 9.29
N ALA A 583 -7.88 -41.36 8.40
CA ALA A 583 -8.39 -41.83 7.12
C ALA A 583 -8.57 -43.35 7.18
N VAL A 584 -9.76 -43.82 6.84
CA VAL A 584 -10.11 -45.26 6.82
C VAL A 584 -10.51 -45.59 5.41
N GLU A 585 -9.85 -46.57 4.78
CA GLU A 585 -10.24 -47.08 3.48
C GLU A 585 -11.56 -47.86 3.60
N LYS A 586 -12.51 -47.54 2.73
CA LYS A 586 -13.84 -48.16 2.71
C LYS A 586 -14.01 -49.02 1.45
N ILE A 587 -14.71 -50.13 1.63
CA ILE A 587 -15.12 -50.97 0.50
C ILE A 587 -16.20 -50.21 -0.28
N LYS A 588 -16.04 -50.13 -1.61
CA LYS A 588 -16.91 -49.36 -2.50
C LYS A 588 -18.37 -49.78 -2.41
N GLU A 589 -18.62 -51.09 -2.30
CA GLU A 589 -19.95 -51.69 -2.17
C GLU A 589 -20.65 -51.26 -0.86
N GLU A 590 -19.91 -51.03 0.22
CA GLU A 590 -20.47 -50.57 1.50
C GLU A 590 -20.90 -49.10 1.47
N VAL A 591 -20.27 -48.30 0.62
CA VAL A 591 -20.54 -46.86 0.53
C VAL A 591 -21.61 -46.55 -0.51
N LEU A 592 -21.69 -47.33 -1.60
CA LEU A 592 -22.63 -47.09 -2.70
C LEU A 592 -23.98 -47.83 -2.53
N GLY A 593 -24.08 -48.79 -1.61
CA GLY A 593 -25.28 -49.57 -1.28
C GLY A 593 -25.49 -50.74 -2.19
#